data_40f40d581a722dc9d244fcbe7fbf1d10
#
_entry.id   40f40d581a722dc9d244fcbe7fbf1d10
#
_cell.length_a   1.000
_cell.length_b   1.000
_cell.length_c   1.000
_cell.angle_alpha   90.00
_cell.angle_beta   90.00
_cell.angle_gamma   90.00
#
_symmetry.space_group_name_H-M   'P 1'
#
loop_
_entity.id
_entity.type
_entity.pdbx_description
1 polymer ?
#
loop_
_entity_poly.entity_id
_entity_poly.type
_entity_poly.pdbx_seq_one_letter_code
_entity_poly.pdbx_strand_id
1 'polypeptide(L)'
;MMGQSDAGEDIYEIETSLKIETALKIETELEIETAPSASDVEFLYARITESNLAATGLPAAERISAWVRNDSGEIEAGIYGWSWGGTAEVDLLWVSESRRSAGIGSALLTAFESEAIARRCSQIVLSTFDFQAPEFYERRGYTSLGRVDDYPAGGWHTTMRKLI
;
A
#
# COMPACT_ATOMS: atom_id res chain seq x y z
N MET A 1 32.07 51.13 -19.35
CA MET A 1 31.05 50.09 -19.36
C MET A 1 31.77 48.76 -19.47
N MET A 2 31.98 48.11 -18.40
CA MET A 2 32.60 46.76 -18.38
C MET A 2 31.81 45.87 -17.45
N GLY A 3 31.26 44.80 -18.01
CA GLY A 3 31.31 43.41 -17.60
C GLY A 3 30.78 43.07 -16.21
N GLN A 4 29.47 42.84 -16.12
CA GLN A 4 28.85 42.05 -15.07
C GLN A 4 28.01 40.93 -15.75
N SER A 5 28.67 39.83 -16.15
CA SER A 5 27.90 38.65 -16.65
C SER A 5 28.63 37.28 -16.45
N ASP A 6 29.80 37.25 -15.81
CA ASP A 6 30.60 36.02 -15.80
C ASP A 6 30.37 35.11 -14.56
N ALA A 7 30.02 35.69 -13.41
CA ALA A 7 29.92 34.89 -12.17
C ALA A 7 28.61 34.02 -12.07
N GLY A 8 27.57 34.34 -12.80
CA GLY A 8 26.30 33.60 -12.77
C GLY A 8 26.31 32.36 -13.66
N GLU A 9 26.99 32.43 -14.80
CA GLU A 9 27.17 31.30 -15.72
C GLU A 9 28.10 30.25 -15.11
N ASP A 10 29.17 30.64 -14.46
CA ASP A 10 30.12 29.74 -13.79
C ASP A 10 29.49 28.95 -12.65
N ILE A 11 28.58 29.58 -11.86
CA ILE A 11 27.87 28.91 -10.77
C ILE A 11 26.88 27.87 -11.32
N TYR A 12 26.18 28.17 -12.38
CA TYR A 12 25.22 27.27 -13.00
C TYR A 12 25.91 26.06 -13.66
N GLU A 13 27.07 26.25 -14.28
CA GLU A 13 27.87 25.17 -14.85
C GLU A 13 28.44 24.25 -13.77
N ILE A 14 28.89 24.79 -12.64
CA ILE A 14 29.41 24.02 -11.50
C ILE A 14 28.28 23.20 -10.87
N GLU A 15 27.11 23.80 -10.61
CA GLU A 15 25.96 23.07 -10.06
C GLU A 15 25.45 21.95 -10.99
N THR A 16 25.46 22.19 -12.30
CA THR A 16 25.06 21.21 -13.31
C THR A 16 26.06 20.06 -13.38
N SER A 17 27.37 20.37 -13.37
CA SER A 17 28.44 19.38 -13.37
C SER A 17 28.37 18.51 -12.12
N LEU A 18 28.15 19.10 -10.93
CA LEU A 18 28.01 18.36 -9.66
C LEU A 18 26.81 17.42 -9.65
N LYS A 19 25.68 17.85 -10.24
CA LYS A 19 24.48 17.02 -10.38
C LYS A 19 24.71 15.84 -11.33
N ILE A 20 25.44 16.05 -12.43
CA ILE A 20 25.80 14.99 -13.38
C ILE A 20 26.77 13.99 -12.75
N GLU A 21 27.82 14.45 -12.04
CA GLU A 21 28.74 13.56 -11.31
C GLU A 21 28.01 12.74 -10.25
N THR A 22 27.09 13.36 -9.49
CA THR A 22 26.30 12.67 -8.48
C THR A 22 25.36 11.64 -9.11
N ALA A 23 24.72 11.95 -10.23
CA ALA A 23 23.87 11.02 -10.96
C ALA A 23 24.67 9.81 -11.50
N LEU A 24 25.81 10.04 -12.13
CA LEU A 24 26.72 9.00 -12.62
C LEU A 24 27.24 8.09 -11.48
N LYS A 25 27.54 8.68 -10.32
CA LYS A 25 27.95 7.90 -9.16
C LYS A 25 26.84 7.02 -8.62
N ILE A 26 25.59 7.52 -8.56
CA ILE A 26 24.42 6.74 -8.16
C ILE A 26 24.18 5.57 -9.13
N GLU A 27 24.27 5.78 -10.44
CA GLU A 27 24.12 4.71 -11.43
C GLU A 27 25.18 3.61 -11.28
N THR A 28 26.39 3.95 -10.83
CA THR A 28 27.49 2.98 -10.63
C THR A 28 27.36 2.21 -9.31
N GLU A 29 26.64 2.76 -8.32
CA GLU A 29 26.44 2.15 -7.00
C GLU A 29 25.07 1.42 -6.89
N LEU A 30 24.17 1.55 -7.91
CA LEU A 30 22.84 0.95 -7.89
C LEU A 30 22.91 -0.50 -8.36
N GLU A 31 22.54 -1.42 -7.47
CA GLU A 31 22.43 -2.85 -7.76
C GLU A 31 20.98 -3.30 -7.72
N ILE A 32 20.54 -4.01 -8.74
CA ILE A 32 19.20 -4.60 -8.82
C ILE A 32 19.22 -6.00 -8.25
N GLU A 33 18.54 -6.20 -7.13
CA GLU A 33 18.36 -7.50 -6.51
C GLU A 33 16.94 -8.04 -6.81
N THR A 34 16.87 -9.26 -7.33
CA THR A 34 15.58 -9.95 -7.60
C THR A 34 15.07 -10.78 -6.42
N ALA A 35 15.90 -10.96 -5.39
CA ALA A 35 15.58 -11.68 -4.16
C ALA A 35 16.16 -10.93 -2.94
N PRO A 36 15.59 -9.76 -2.59
CA PRO A 36 16.10 -8.97 -1.48
C PRO A 36 15.93 -9.72 -0.15
N SER A 37 16.84 -9.49 0.79
CA SER A 37 16.72 -10.06 2.13
C SER A 37 15.53 -9.46 2.89
N ALA A 38 14.92 -10.23 3.78
CA ALA A 38 13.83 -9.71 4.63
C ALA A 38 14.30 -8.55 5.49
N SER A 39 15.55 -8.57 5.96
CA SER A 39 16.15 -7.51 6.77
C SER A 39 16.29 -6.18 6.02
N ASP A 40 16.61 -6.22 4.72
CA ASP A 40 16.74 -5.01 3.90
C ASP A 40 15.37 -4.38 3.63
N VAL A 41 14.37 -5.23 3.39
CA VAL A 41 12.97 -4.78 3.25
C VAL A 41 12.47 -4.17 4.58
N GLU A 42 12.73 -4.82 5.73
CA GLU A 42 12.39 -4.29 7.06
C GLU A 42 13.09 -2.95 7.35
N PHE A 43 14.35 -2.81 6.94
CA PHE A 43 15.09 -1.55 7.06
C PHE A 43 14.38 -0.42 6.29
N LEU A 44 13.95 -0.66 5.05
CA LEU A 44 13.20 0.34 4.27
C LEU A 44 11.86 0.70 4.94
N TYR A 45 11.12 -0.29 5.44
CA TYR A 45 9.89 -0.03 6.19
C TYR A 45 10.14 0.83 7.44
N ALA A 46 11.21 0.57 8.19
CA ALA A 46 11.57 1.37 9.36
C ALA A 46 11.89 2.82 8.96
N ARG A 47 12.68 3.03 7.91
CA ARG A 47 13.05 4.38 7.44
C ARG A 47 11.84 5.17 6.94
N ILE A 48 10.94 4.55 6.16
CA ILE A 48 9.75 5.26 5.70
C ILE A 48 8.80 5.58 6.86
N THR A 49 8.69 4.69 7.85
CA THR A 49 7.88 4.91 9.06
C THR A 49 8.41 6.10 9.87
N GLU A 50 9.72 6.22 10.06
CA GLU A 50 10.34 7.37 10.73
C GLU A 50 10.11 8.68 9.97
N SER A 51 10.27 8.65 8.64
CA SER A 51 9.96 9.80 7.78
C SER A 51 8.49 10.23 7.90
N ASN A 52 7.57 9.27 7.87
CA ASN A 52 6.15 9.53 8.00
C ASN A 52 5.80 10.13 9.37
N LEU A 53 6.38 9.60 10.45
CA LEU A 53 6.20 10.13 11.80
C LEU A 53 6.71 11.57 11.88
N ALA A 54 7.89 11.85 11.33
CA ALA A 54 8.47 13.19 11.32
C ALA A 54 7.60 14.19 10.53
N ALA A 55 7.03 13.76 9.41
CA ALA A 55 6.22 14.61 8.54
C ALA A 55 4.80 14.85 9.07
N THR A 56 4.18 13.87 9.74
CA THR A 56 2.75 13.90 10.10
C THR A 56 2.50 13.96 11.60
N GLY A 57 3.46 13.58 12.44
CA GLY A 57 3.26 13.35 13.87
C GLY A 57 2.41 12.12 14.19
N LEU A 58 1.98 11.33 13.21
CA LEU A 58 1.15 10.15 13.41
C LEU A 58 2.02 8.92 13.74
N PRO A 59 1.59 8.07 14.70
CA PRO A 59 2.29 6.83 15.00
C PRO A 59 2.30 5.88 13.79
N ALA A 60 3.06 4.80 13.89
CA ALA A 60 3.08 3.74 12.88
C ALA A 60 1.69 3.13 12.66
N ALA A 61 1.47 2.57 11.47
CA ALA A 61 0.25 1.85 11.16
C ALA A 61 0.03 0.65 12.11
N GLU A 62 -1.22 0.44 12.52
CA GLU A 62 -1.62 -0.65 13.40
C GLU A 62 -2.34 -1.74 12.61
N ARG A 63 -1.93 -2.99 12.80
CA ARG A 63 -2.49 -4.14 12.09
C ARG A 63 -3.90 -4.48 12.55
N ILE A 64 -4.73 -4.94 11.61
CA ILE A 64 -6.07 -5.51 11.85
C ILE A 64 -6.09 -6.88 11.19
N SER A 65 -6.52 -7.92 11.90
CA SER A 65 -6.69 -9.25 11.32
C SER A 65 -7.77 -10.05 12.03
N ALA A 66 -8.45 -10.91 11.27
CA ALA A 66 -9.37 -11.92 11.81
C ALA A 66 -9.23 -13.22 11.02
N TRP A 67 -9.38 -14.36 11.72
CA TRP A 67 -9.12 -15.68 11.18
C TRP A 67 -10.24 -16.64 11.51
N VAL A 68 -10.56 -17.53 10.57
CA VAL A 68 -11.37 -18.73 10.80
C VAL A 68 -10.45 -19.94 10.70
N ARG A 69 -10.48 -20.79 11.72
CA ARG A 69 -9.67 -22.01 11.79
C ARG A 69 -10.57 -23.22 11.94
N ASN A 70 -10.12 -24.34 11.40
CA ASN A 70 -10.76 -25.64 11.63
C ASN A 70 -10.35 -26.23 13.01
N ASP A 71 -10.88 -27.41 13.33
CA ASP A 71 -10.60 -28.10 14.60
C ASP A 71 -9.12 -28.50 14.75
N SER A 72 -8.37 -28.61 13.65
CA SER A 72 -6.93 -28.87 13.64
C SER A 72 -6.08 -27.62 13.82
N GLY A 73 -6.71 -26.43 13.86
CA GLY A 73 -6.05 -25.13 13.97
C GLY A 73 -5.57 -24.54 12.63
N GLU A 74 -5.86 -25.19 11.50
CA GLU A 74 -5.49 -24.72 10.17
C GLU A 74 -6.40 -23.55 9.74
N ILE A 75 -5.84 -22.58 9.05
CA ILE A 75 -6.59 -21.40 8.56
C ILE A 75 -7.46 -21.81 7.37
N GLU A 76 -8.77 -21.64 7.49
CA GLU A 76 -9.75 -21.84 6.42
C GLU A 76 -10.22 -20.53 5.78
N ALA A 77 -10.10 -19.40 6.50
CA ALA A 77 -10.36 -18.07 5.97
C ALA A 77 -9.67 -17.01 6.82
N GLY A 78 -9.45 -15.84 6.26
CA GLY A 78 -8.89 -14.73 7.01
C GLY A 78 -8.98 -13.40 6.27
N ILE A 79 -8.90 -12.34 7.05
CA ILE A 79 -8.74 -10.98 6.60
C ILE A 79 -7.56 -10.35 7.33
N TYR A 80 -6.78 -9.56 6.61
CA TYR A 80 -5.61 -8.87 7.12
C TYR A 80 -5.50 -7.50 6.47
N GLY A 81 -5.04 -6.55 7.24
CA GLY A 81 -4.79 -5.20 6.79
C GLY A 81 -4.28 -4.34 7.95
N TRP A 82 -4.47 -3.05 7.86
CA TRP A 82 -3.97 -2.08 8.84
C TRP A 82 -4.82 -0.82 8.87
N SER A 83 -4.59 0.02 9.89
CA SER A 83 -5.17 1.36 9.98
C SER A 83 -4.08 2.39 10.24
N TRP A 84 -4.19 3.56 9.59
CA TRP A 84 -3.29 4.69 9.77
C TRP A 84 -3.96 5.99 9.33
N GLY A 85 -3.77 7.06 10.08
CA GLY A 85 -4.23 8.40 9.72
C GLY A 85 -5.74 8.52 9.46
N GLY A 86 -6.57 7.71 10.15
CA GLY A 86 -8.03 7.75 9.99
C GLY A 86 -8.55 6.94 8.79
N THR A 87 -7.70 6.18 8.14
CA THR A 87 -8.05 5.24 7.06
C THR A 87 -7.68 3.82 7.49
N ALA A 88 -8.53 2.83 7.19
CA ALA A 88 -8.15 1.43 7.25
C ALA A 88 -7.97 0.88 5.82
N GLU A 89 -7.04 -0.06 5.66
CA GLU A 89 -6.79 -0.72 4.38
C GLU A 89 -6.88 -2.23 4.55
N VAL A 90 -7.70 -2.88 3.70
CA VAL A 90 -7.71 -4.34 3.58
C VAL A 90 -6.67 -4.73 2.55
N ASP A 91 -5.64 -5.43 3.01
CA ASP A 91 -4.56 -5.94 2.17
C ASP A 91 -4.91 -7.34 1.61
N LEU A 92 -5.43 -8.22 2.47
CA LEU A 92 -5.76 -9.60 2.11
C LEU A 92 -7.15 -9.99 2.67
N LEU A 93 -7.97 -10.61 1.82
CA LEU A 93 -9.18 -11.34 2.21
C LEU A 93 -9.24 -12.65 1.43
N TRP A 94 -9.22 -13.76 2.14
CA TRP A 94 -9.26 -15.08 1.52
C TRP A 94 -10.19 -16.03 2.27
N VAL A 95 -10.89 -16.88 1.52
CA VAL A 95 -11.73 -17.97 2.02
C VAL A 95 -11.43 -19.22 1.20
N SER A 96 -11.16 -20.33 1.87
CA SER A 96 -10.93 -21.64 1.24
C SER A 96 -12.12 -22.00 0.34
N GLU A 97 -11.84 -22.68 -0.75
CA GLU A 97 -12.85 -22.99 -1.76
C GLU A 97 -14.05 -23.75 -1.18
N SER A 98 -13.78 -24.75 -0.31
CA SER A 98 -14.80 -25.55 0.39
C SER A 98 -15.70 -24.75 1.33
N ARG A 99 -15.28 -23.53 1.73
CA ARG A 99 -16.01 -22.68 2.69
C ARG A 99 -16.61 -21.44 2.03
N ARG A 100 -16.46 -21.30 0.70
CA ARG A 100 -17.06 -20.18 -0.04
C ARG A 100 -18.59 -20.30 -0.04
N SER A 101 -19.27 -19.21 -0.32
CA SER A 101 -20.74 -19.07 -0.34
C SER A 101 -21.44 -19.29 1.01
N ALA A 102 -20.70 -19.57 2.10
CA ALA A 102 -21.22 -19.71 3.46
C ALA A 102 -21.27 -18.37 4.26
N GLY A 103 -21.06 -17.23 3.60
CA GLY A 103 -21.09 -15.93 4.26
C GLY A 103 -19.82 -15.55 5.03
N ILE A 104 -18.80 -16.41 5.08
CA ILE A 104 -17.57 -16.21 5.87
C ILE A 104 -16.82 -14.94 5.45
N GLY A 105 -16.60 -14.72 4.15
CA GLY A 105 -15.97 -13.49 3.67
C GLY A 105 -16.73 -12.23 4.08
N SER A 106 -18.06 -12.33 4.14
CA SER A 106 -18.93 -11.27 4.62
C SER A 106 -18.71 -10.99 6.11
N ALA A 107 -18.65 -12.03 6.92
CA ALA A 107 -18.45 -11.90 8.36
C ALA A 107 -17.06 -11.30 8.66
N LEU A 108 -16.02 -11.77 7.95
CA LEU A 108 -14.65 -11.24 8.08
C LEU A 108 -14.58 -9.76 7.72
N LEU A 109 -15.17 -9.36 6.60
CA LEU A 109 -15.18 -7.96 6.19
C LEU A 109 -15.95 -7.08 7.19
N THR A 110 -17.09 -7.57 7.68
CA THR A 110 -17.87 -6.85 8.72
C THR A 110 -17.06 -6.70 10.03
N ALA A 111 -16.33 -7.73 10.45
CA ALA A 111 -15.47 -7.66 11.62
C ALA A 111 -14.34 -6.61 11.44
N PHE A 112 -13.71 -6.59 10.28
CA PHE A 112 -12.70 -5.60 9.92
C PHE A 112 -13.27 -4.17 9.90
N GLU A 113 -14.44 -3.97 9.28
CA GLU A 113 -15.15 -2.68 9.26
C GLU A 113 -15.47 -2.20 10.67
N SER A 114 -15.94 -3.08 11.56
CA SER A 114 -16.24 -2.75 12.95
C SER A 114 -15.01 -2.32 13.72
N GLU A 115 -13.88 -3.00 13.52
CA GLU A 115 -12.60 -2.63 14.14
C GLU A 115 -12.09 -1.28 13.60
N ALA A 116 -12.21 -1.04 12.30
CA ALA A 116 -11.87 0.25 11.69
C ALA A 116 -12.67 1.41 12.30
N ILE A 117 -13.99 1.21 12.49
CA ILE A 117 -14.87 2.18 13.16
C ILE A 117 -14.41 2.41 14.63
N ALA A 118 -14.12 1.34 15.36
CA ALA A 118 -13.64 1.43 16.75
C ALA A 118 -12.34 2.24 16.86
N ARG A 119 -11.47 2.17 15.85
CA ARG A 119 -10.25 2.98 15.71
C ARG A 119 -10.48 4.38 15.14
N ARG A 120 -11.74 4.78 14.96
CA ARG A 120 -12.14 6.10 14.43
C ARG A 120 -11.65 6.35 12.99
N CYS A 121 -11.54 5.31 12.18
CA CYS A 121 -11.36 5.48 10.75
C CYS A 121 -12.65 6.05 10.14
N SER A 122 -12.51 6.91 9.15
CA SER A 122 -13.64 7.50 8.39
C SER A 122 -13.88 6.80 7.06
N GLN A 123 -12.95 5.94 6.67
CA GLN A 123 -13.01 5.22 5.41
C GLN A 123 -12.18 3.93 5.45
N ILE A 124 -12.56 3.01 4.57
CA ILE A 124 -11.80 1.79 4.30
C ILE A 124 -11.47 1.76 2.81
N VAL A 125 -10.23 1.40 2.49
CA VAL A 125 -9.75 1.22 1.12
C VAL A 125 -9.29 -0.23 0.93
N LEU A 126 -9.35 -0.71 -0.30
CA LEU A 126 -8.82 -1.99 -0.73
C LEU A 126 -8.53 -1.96 -2.22
N SER A 127 -7.79 -2.94 -2.67
CA SER A 127 -7.57 -3.17 -4.10
C SER A 127 -7.99 -4.58 -4.49
N THR A 128 -8.52 -4.74 -5.70
CA THR A 128 -8.99 -6.04 -6.19
C THR A 128 -8.83 -6.14 -7.71
N PHE A 129 -8.63 -7.36 -8.19
CA PHE A 129 -8.61 -7.68 -9.62
C PHE A 129 -10.01 -8.12 -10.08
N ASP A 130 -10.25 -8.04 -11.39
CA ASP A 130 -11.50 -8.48 -12.03
C ASP A 130 -11.88 -9.93 -11.70
N PHE A 131 -10.89 -10.82 -11.57
CA PHE A 131 -11.10 -12.23 -11.21
C PHE A 131 -11.26 -12.50 -9.68
N GLN A 132 -11.10 -11.47 -8.82
CA GLN A 132 -11.20 -11.58 -7.36
C GLN A 132 -12.58 -11.15 -6.80
N ALA A 133 -13.60 -11.11 -7.65
CA ALA A 133 -14.99 -10.75 -7.29
C ALA A 133 -15.19 -9.30 -6.78
N PRO A 134 -14.89 -8.26 -7.59
CA PRO A 134 -15.12 -6.85 -7.22
C PRO A 134 -16.57 -6.56 -6.85
N GLU A 135 -17.55 -7.25 -7.46
CA GLU A 135 -18.97 -7.12 -7.14
C GLU A 135 -19.31 -7.51 -5.70
N PHE A 136 -18.49 -8.33 -5.05
CA PHE A 136 -18.65 -8.64 -3.62
C PHE A 136 -18.49 -7.36 -2.78
N TYR A 137 -17.52 -6.53 -3.10
CA TYR A 137 -17.27 -5.27 -2.41
C TYR A 137 -18.29 -4.19 -2.80
N GLU A 138 -18.69 -4.12 -4.07
CA GLU A 138 -19.73 -3.19 -4.53
C GLU A 138 -21.04 -3.40 -3.77
N ARG A 139 -21.50 -4.66 -3.64
CA ARG A 139 -22.69 -5.00 -2.85
C ARG A 139 -22.59 -4.64 -1.36
N ARG A 140 -21.38 -4.32 -0.88
CA ARG A 140 -21.12 -3.87 0.50
C ARG A 140 -20.89 -2.39 0.64
N GLY A 141 -21.14 -1.63 -0.43
CA GLY A 141 -21.06 -0.18 -0.45
C GLY A 141 -19.66 0.37 -0.76
N TYR A 142 -18.76 -0.46 -1.26
CA TYR A 142 -17.49 0.02 -1.80
C TYR A 142 -17.70 0.55 -3.21
N THR A 143 -17.02 1.65 -3.52
CA THR A 143 -17.03 2.29 -4.85
C THR A 143 -15.63 2.34 -5.42
N SER A 144 -15.48 2.12 -6.72
CA SER A 144 -14.19 2.24 -7.41
C SER A 144 -13.71 3.70 -7.39
N LEU A 145 -12.44 3.88 -7.07
CA LEU A 145 -11.73 5.16 -7.16
C LEU A 145 -10.96 5.33 -8.46
N GLY A 146 -10.62 4.23 -9.10
CA GLY A 146 -9.86 4.21 -10.35
C GLY A 146 -9.55 2.79 -10.76
N ARG A 147 -9.31 2.60 -12.05
CA ARG A 147 -9.03 1.31 -12.68
C ARG A 147 -7.74 1.39 -13.48
N VAL A 148 -6.96 0.33 -13.42
CA VAL A 148 -5.80 0.09 -14.27
C VAL A 148 -6.14 -1.07 -15.19
N ASP A 149 -6.23 -0.79 -16.50
CA ASP A 149 -6.48 -1.81 -17.50
C ASP A 149 -5.19 -2.55 -17.83
N ASP A 150 -5.32 -3.75 -18.40
CA ASP A 150 -4.22 -4.63 -18.78
C ASP A 150 -3.28 -5.01 -17.61
N TYR A 151 -3.87 -5.11 -16.41
CA TYR A 151 -3.16 -5.53 -15.18
C TYR A 151 -3.99 -6.56 -14.39
N PRO A 152 -3.60 -7.90 -14.48
CA PRO A 152 -2.61 -8.48 -15.41
C PRO A 152 -3.09 -8.41 -16.86
N ALA A 153 -2.23 -8.77 -17.83
CA ALA A 153 -2.53 -8.70 -19.26
C ALA A 153 -3.90 -9.29 -19.60
N GLY A 154 -4.75 -8.51 -20.27
CA GLY A 154 -6.13 -8.87 -20.62
C GLY A 154 -7.16 -8.73 -19.50
N GLY A 155 -6.74 -8.37 -18.29
CA GLY A 155 -7.62 -8.12 -17.14
C GLY A 155 -7.57 -6.67 -16.67
N TRP A 156 -8.03 -6.43 -15.45
CA TRP A 156 -7.95 -5.11 -14.83
C TRP A 156 -7.87 -5.21 -13.30
N HIS A 157 -7.37 -4.13 -12.69
CA HIS A 157 -7.26 -3.93 -11.26
C HIS A 157 -7.94 -2.61 -10.87
N THR A 158 -8.58 -2.57 -9.71
CA THR A 158 -9.22 -1.36 -9.20
C THR A 158 -8.93 -1.15 -7.73
N THR A 159 -8.76 0.09 -7.34
CA THR A 159 -8.82 0.50 -5.93
C THR A 159 -10.23 0.92 -5.59
N MET A 160 -10.75 0.44 -4.48
CA MET A 160 -12.11 0.71 -4.01
C MET A 160 -12.10 1.35 -2.63
N ARG A 161 -13.14 2.12 -2.33
CA ARG A 161 -13.31 2.82 -1.04
C ARG A 161 -14.74 2.68 -0.53
N LYS A 162 -14.88 2.56 0.79
CA LYS A 162 -16.13 2.73 1.54
C LYS A 162 -15.95 3.80 2.61
N LEU A 163 -16.85 4.76 2.69
CA LEU A 163 -16.97 5.68 3.82
C LEU A 163 -17.72 4.99 4.97
N ILE A 164 -17.25 5.15 6.20
CA ILE A 164 -17.79 4.51 7.40
C ILE A 164 -17.98 5.52 8.54
#